data_bd25408dba203d1295d317e5deb0c1a0
#
_entry.id   bd25408dba203d1295d317e5deb0c1a0
#
_cell.length_a   1.000
_cell.length_b   1.000
_cell.length_c   1.000
_cell.angle_alpha   90.00
_cell.angle_beta   90.00
_cell.angle_gamma   90.00
#
_symmetry.space_group_name_H-M   'P 1'
#
loop_
_entity.id
_entity.type
_entity.pdbx_description
1 polymer ?
#
loop_
_entity_poly.entity_id
_entity_poly.type
_entity_poly.pdbx_seq_one_letter_code
_entity_poly.pdbx_strand_id
1 'polypeptide(L)'
;MDESQTYSPFRSVLLREWRRMTSRRLYFGVCIVLPLFTLFFMATIFGNGQMENIPIGIVDQDNTATSRTIVRNISAVPTFKVTKHFVNEAAARESVQKKEIYGYLSIPPQFEQNAITGKNATLSYYYHYALMSVGGELMAAFETSLAPVALSPVVMQAMALGVEQDQITTFLLPVQANNHPIYNPSLDYSVYLSQPFFFVLFQVLILLITVYAAGIEIKFRTADDWLATAKGNIVTAVLGKLLPYTIIYILIGWLANYVMFGILHIPFQGSWWLMNIMTVLFIIATQALGLFLFSLFPAISLVISVVSMVGSLGATLSGVTFPVPNMYPLVRDASNLFPVRHFTEMMQTMLYGGGGFIHLWPSAVILCIFPLLALSLLPHLKRAIESHKYENIK
;
A
#
# COMPACT_ATOMS: atom_id res chain seq x y z
N MET A 1 -37.25 24.97 -31.48
CA MET A 1 -37.18 25.51 -30.10
C MET A 1 -36.05 24.78 -29.40
N ASP A 2 -35.03 25.54 -29.05
CA ASP A 2 -33.78 25.01 -28.52
C ASP A 2 -34.00 24.57 -27.05
N GLU A 3 -33.95 23.26 -26.77
CA GLU A 3 -34.12 22.70 -25.42
C GLU A 3 -33.09 23.23 -24.40
N SER A 4 -32.06 23.96 -24.88
CA SER A 4 -30.97 24.51 -24.05
C SER A 4 -31.41 25.63 -23.08
N GLN A 5 -32.59 26.23 -23.24
CA GLN A 5 -33.06 27.31 -22.37
C GLN A 5 -33.74 26.86 -21.08
N THR A 6 -34.01 25.56 -20.90
CA THR A 6 -34.83 25.02 -19.79
C THR A 6 -34.01 24.61 -18.57
N TYR A 7 -32.70 24.45 -18.69
CA TYR A 7 -31.84 23.90 -17.61
C TYR A 7 -30.97 24.97 -16.94
N SER A 8 -30.67 24.78 -15.64
CA SER A 8 -29.67 25.60 -14.96
C SER A 8 -28.27 25.40 -15.63
N PRO A 9 -27.40 26.43 -15.63
CA PRO A 9 -26.09 26.35 -16.26
C PRO A 9 -25.25 25.13 -15.76
N PHE A 10 -25.35 24.84 -14.49
CA PHE A 10 -24.69 23.69 -13.87
C PHE A 10 -25.19 22.36 -14.48
N ARG A 11 -26.50 22.17 -14.61
CA ARG A 11 -27.08 20.95 -15.19
C ARG A 11 -26.71 20.80 -16.68
N SER A 12 -26.62 21.90 -17.41
CA SER A 12 -26.21 21.89 -18.82
C SER A 12 -24.78 21.41 -18.98
N VAL A 13 -23.83 21.89 -18.14
CA VAL A 13 -22.45 21.44 -18.15
C VAL A 13 -22.36 19.96 -17.73
N LEU A 14 -23.09 19.57 -16.69
CA LEU A 14 -23.14 18.18 -16.23
C LEU A 14 -23.59 17.21 -17.33
N LEU A 15 -24.70 17.53 -18.02
CA LEU A 15 -25.22 16.70 -19.09
C LEU A 15 -24.28 16.65 -20.30
N ARG A 16 -23.62 17.77 -20.64
CA ARG A 16 -22.60 17.84 -21.69
C ARG A 16 -21.45 16.88 -21.37
N GLU A 17 -20.96 16.88 -20.13
CA GLU A 17 -19.87 16.01 -19.74
C GLU A 17 -20.28 14.54 -19.64
N TRP A 18 -21.47 14.26 -19.11
CA TRP A 18 -22.01 12.90 -19.07
C TRP A 18 -22.12 12.28 -20.47
N ARG A 19 -22.66 13.02 -21.45
CA ARG A 19 -22.72 12.59 -22.85
C ARG A 19 -21.32 12.33 -23.43
N ARG A 20 -20.33 13.18 -23.11
CA ARG A 20 -18.94 13.01 -23.53
C ARG A 20 -18.33 11.72 -22.95
N MET A 21 -18.52 11.46 -21.67
CA MET A 21 -18.04 10.27 -21.02
C MET A 21 -18.62 8.99 -21.63
N THR A 22 -19.90 8.96 -21.87
CA THR A 22 -20.62 7.79 -22.41
C THR A 22 -20.33 7.55 -23.89
N SER A 23 -20.00 8.59 -24.65
CA SER A 23 -19.72 8.50 -26.08
C SER A 23 -18.31 8.01 -26.43
N ARG A 24 -17.36 8.05 -25.50
CA ARG A 24 -15.96 7.72 -25.75
C ARG A 24 -15.48 6.56 -24.90
N ARG A 25 -15.09 5.44 -25.54
CA ARG A 25 -14.59 4.21 -24.88
C ARG A 25 -13.41 4.46 -23.94
N LEU A 26 -12.57 5.48 -24.23
CA LEU A 26 -11.42 5.83 -23.39
C LEU A 26 -11.86 6.20 -21.97
N TYR A 27 -12.91 7.00 -21.81
CA TYR A 27 -13.40 7.39 -20.49
C TYR A 27 -13.90 6.19 -19.69
N PHE A 28 -14.65 5.29 -20.34
CA PHE A 28 -15.10 4.06 -19.70
C PHE A 28 -13.89 3.20 -19.24
N GLY A 29 -12.88 3.04 -20.11
CA GLY A 29 -11.68 2.28 -19.79
C GLY A 29 -10.91 2.85 -18.61
N VAL A 30 -10.63 4.16 -18.61
CA VAL A 30 -9.76 4.78 -17.59
C VAL A 30 -10.52 5.15 -16.32
N CYS A 31 -11.81 5.51 -16.40
CA CYS A 31 -12.59 5.90 -15.21
C CYS A 31 -13.18 4.70 -14.46
N ILE A 32 -13.45 3.59 -15.13
CA ILE A 32 -14.14 2.45 -14.53
C ILE A 32 -13.28 1.19 -14.60
N VAL A 33 -12.89 0.75 -15.81
CA VAL A 33 -12.19 -0.54 -15.97
C VAL A 33 -10.84 -0.54 -15.26
N LEU A 34 -10.04 0.50 -15.43
CA LEU A 34 -8.69 0.55 -14.85
C LEU A 34 -8.70 0.64 -13.31
N PRO A 35 -9.53 1.47 -12.64
CA PRO A 35 -9.64 1.43 -11.19
C PRO A 35 -10.18 0.10 -10.64
N LEU A 36 -11.18 -0.51 -11.31
CA LEU A 36 -11.70 -1.81 -10.90
C LEU A 36 -10.67 -2.92 -11.11
N PHE A 37 -9.92 -2.88 -12.22
CA PHE A 37 -8.79 -3.78 -12.43
C PHE A 37 -7.72 -3.61 -11.34
N THR A 38 -7.38 -2.36 -10.98
CA THR A 38 -6.44 -2.06 -9.89
C THR A 38 -6.94 -2.62 -8.55
N LEU A 39 -8.24 -2.48 -8.27
CA LEU A 39 -8.86 -3.04 -7.07
C LEU A 39 -8.74 -4.58 -7.06
N PHE A 40 -9.14 -5.23 -8.15
CA PHE A 40 -9.03 -6.67 -8.28
C PHE A 40 -7.58 -7.15 -8.16
N PHE A 41 -6.65 -6.47 -8.83
CA PHE A 41 -5.23 -6.78 -8.77
C PHE A 41 -4.68 -6.66 -7.35
N MET A 42 -5.00 -5.57 -6.63
CA MET A 42 -4.55 -5.40 -5.24
C MET A 42 -5.21 -6.40 -4.27
N ALA A 43 -6.45 -6.77 -4.52
CA ALA A 43 -7.15 -7.78 -3.73
C ALA A 43 -6.58 -9.20 -3.92
N THR A 44 -6.04 -9.50 -5.09
CA THR A 44 -5.57 -10.84 -5.44
C THR A 44 -4.08 -11.04 -5.24
N ILE A 45 -3.25 -10.02 -5.49
CA ILE A 45 -1.78 -10.15 -5.41
C ILE A 45 -1.30 -10.50 -4.00
N PHE A 46 -2.02 -10.03 -2.97
CA PHE A 46 -1.74 -10.31 -1.58
C PHE A 46 -2.74 -11.31 -0.97
N GLY A 47 -3.53 -12.01 -1.80
CA GLY A 47 -4.66 -12.81 -1.35
C GLY A 47 -4.29 -13.99 -0.42
N ASN A 48 -3.07 -14.50 -0.51
CA ASN A 48 -2.57 -15.54 0.40
C ASN A 48 -2.09 -14.98 1.75
N GLY A 49 -2.02 -13.64 1.89
CA GLY A 49 -1.65 -12.95 3.11
C GLY A 49 -0.21 -13.16 3.56
N GLN A 50 0.16 -14.37 3.86
CA GLN A 50 1.51 -14.78 4.28
C GLN A 50 2.31 -15.33 3.11
N MET A 51 3.63 -15.18 3.17
CA MET A 51 4.52 -15.83 2.22
C MET A 51 4.74 -17.27 2.64
N GLU A 52 4.23 -18.18 1.83
CA GLU A 52 4.43 -19.61 2.00
C GLU A 52 5.41 -20.17 0.98
N ASN A 53 5.96 -21.35 1.30
CA ASN A 53 6.81 -22.11 0.39
C ASN A 53 8.04 -21.35 -0.11
N ILE A 54 8.67 -20.50 0.74
CA ILE A 54 9.91 -19.81 0.39
C ILE A 54 11.02 -20.85 0.25
N PRO A 55 11.72 -20.92 -0.91
CA PRO A 55 12.78 -21.91 -1.13
C PRO A 55 13.96 -21.66 -0.18
N ILE A 56 14.28 -22.66 0.62
CA ILE A 56 15.45 -22.69 1.51
C ILE A 56 16.30 -23.92 1.27
N GLY A 57 17.54 -23.85 1.72
CA GLY A 57 18.50 -24.94 1.72
C GLY A 57 18.84 -25.47 3.11
N ILE A 58 19.34 -26.69 3.18
CA ILE A 58 19.86 -27.29 4.40
C ILE A 58 21.32 -27.70 4.17
N VAL A 59 22.19 -27.33 5.11
CA VAL A 59 23.57 -27.80 5.22
C VAL A 59 23.66 -28.62 6.49
N ASP A 60 23.47 -29.92 6.40
CA ASP A 60 23.56 -30.84 7.55
C ASP A 60 24.92 -31.58 7.51
N GLN A 61 25.86 -31.17 8.36
CA GLN A 61 27.18 -31.80 8.51
C GLN A 61 27.22 -32.76 9.68
N ASP A 62 26.16 -32.82 10.50
CA ASP A 62 26.08 -33.70 11.66
C ASP A 62 25.55 -35.10 11.32
N ASN A 63 24.55 -35.15 10.43
CA ASN A 63 23.90 -36.38 9.94
C ASN A 63 23.38 -37.33 11.04
N THR A 64 22.98 -36.79 12.19
CA THR A 64 22.51 -37.54 13.35
C THR A 64 20.96 -37.69 13.36
N ALA A 65 20.42 -38.36 14.38
CA ALA A 65 18.98 -38.45 14.59
C ALA A 65 18.39 -37.08 14.98
N THR A 66 19.12 -36.28 15.74
CA THR A 66 18.74 -34.94 16.16
C THR A 66 18.73 -33.99 14.98
N SER A 67 19.77 -33.98 14.12
CA SER A 67 19.78 -33.11 12.93
C SER A 67 18.63 -33.41 11.98
N ARG A 68 18.33 -34.70 11.73
CA ARG A 68 17.15 -35.10 10.92
C ARG A 68 15.83 -34.67 11.52
N THR A 69 15.71 -34.62 12.85
CA THR A 69 14.49 -34.13 13.52
C THR A 69 14.34 -32.62 13.34
N ILE A 70 15.43 -31.85 13.46
CA ILE A 70 15.47 -30.41 13.20
C ILE A 70 15.03 -30.14 11.76
N VAL A 71 15.59 -30.83 10.80
CA VAL A 71 15.24 -30.68 9.38
C VAL A 71 13.76 -31.00 9.12
N ARG A 72 13.21 -32.05 9.76
CA ARG A 72 11.78 -32.36 9.66
C ARG A 72 10.91 -31.25 10.23
N ASN A 73 11.26 -30.71 11.39
CA ASN A 73 10.52 -29.63 12.03
C ASN A 73 10.51 -28.37 11.15
N ILE A 74 11.65 -27.99 10.59
CA ILE A 74 11.78 -26.87 9.64
C ILE A 74 10.94 -27.12 8.39
N SER A 75 10.99 -28.36 7.85
CA SER A 75 10.22 -28.72 6.64
C SER A 75 8.69 -28.72 6.87
N ALA A 76 8.25 -28.80 8.12
CA ALA A 76 6.83 -28.77 8.48
C ALA A 76 6.27 -27.34 8.62
N VAL A 77 7.13 -26.31 8.64
CA VAL A 77 6.70 -24.90 8.74
C VAL A 77 6.22 -24.42 7.36
N PRO A 78 5.00 -23.93 7.21
CA PRO A 78 4.44 -23.54 5.90
C PRO A 78 5.25 -22.47 5.16
N THR A 79 5.94 -21.61 5.89
CA THR A 79 6.81 -20.56 5.32
C THR A 79 7.97 -21.16 4.53
N PHE A 80 8.47 -22.32 4.92
CA PHE A 80 9.66 -22.94 4.31
C PHE A 80 9.31 -24.01 3.27
N LYS A 81 10.07 -23.98 2.18
CA LYS A 81 10.17 -25.09 1.24
C LYS A 81 11.63 -25.52 1.13
N VAL A 82 11.98 -26.61 1.80
CA VAL A 82 13.33 -27.19 1.65
C VAL A 82 13.46 -27.75 0.24
N THR A 83 14.24 -27.08 -0.60
CA THR A 83 14.41 -27.44 -2.02
C THR A 83 15.72 -28.13 -2.30
N LYS A 84 16.76 -27.88 -1.49
CA LYS A 84 18.09 -28.39 -1.72
C LYS A 84 18.82 -28.75 -0.42
N HIS A 85 19.60 -29.82 -0.46
CA HIS A 85 20.56 -30.17 0.57
C HIS A 85 21.98 -29.92 0.03
N PHE A 86 22.83 -29.27 0.83
CA PHE A 86 24.17 -28.89 0.43
C PHE A 86 25.20 -29.58 1.34
N VAL A 87 26.35 -29.91 0.76
CA VAL A 87 27.47 -30.54 1.49
C VAL A 87 28.18 -29.52 2.38
N ASN A 88 28.20 -28.26 1.97
CA ASN A 88 28.88 -27.17 2.69
C ASN A 88 28.20 -25.83 2.51
N GLU A 89 28.54 -24.88 3.37
CA GLU A 89 27.95 -23.52 3.34
C GLU A 89 28.32 -22.71 2.09
N ALA A 90 29.49 -22.98 1.48
CA ALA A 90 29.91 -22.25 0.29
C ALA A 90 28.97 -22.51 -0.89
N ALA A 91 28.57 -23.76 -1.11
CA ALA A 91 27.59 -24.12 -2.13
C ALA A 91 26.20 -23.56 -1.84
N ALA A 92 25.77 -23.55 -0.56
CA ALA A 92 24.51 -22.94 -0.16
C ALA A 92 24.52 -21.44 -0.39
N ARG A 93 25.59 -20.73 -0.03
CA ARG A 93 25.77 -19.30 -0.26
C ARG A 93 25.73 -18.94 -1.76
N GLU A 94 26.39 -19.74 -2.60
CA GLU A 94 26.35 -19.57 -4.05
C GLU A 94 24.91 -19.70 -4.59
N SER A 95 24.14 -20.65 -4.06
CA SER A 95 22.73 -20.84 -4.43
C SER A 95 21.85 -19.65 -3.99
N VAL A 96 22.14 -19.01 -2.84
CA VAL A 96 21.49 -17.76 -2.42
C VAL A 96 21.85 -16.62 -3.37
N GLN A 97 23.11 -16.50 -3.79
CA GLN A 97 23.55 -15.47 -4.74
C GLN A 97 22.85 -15.62 -6.12
N LYS A 98 22.63 -16.87 -6.55
CA LYS A 98 21.89 -17.19 -7.78
C LYS A 98 20.37 -17.05 -7.62
N LYS A 99 19.87 -16.71 -6.42
CA LYS A 99 18.43 -16.63 -6.08
C LYS A 99 17.65 -17.94 -6.30
N GLU A 100 18.34 -19.08 -6.23
CA GLU A 100 17.70 -20.38 -6.29
C GLU A 100 17.07 -20.77 -4.96
N ILE A 101 17.64 -20.25 -3.86
CA ILE A 101 17.11 -20.27 -2.48
C ILE A 101 17.24 -18.89 -1.87
N TYR A 102 16.42 -18.58 -0.87
CA TYR A 102 16.45 -17.30 -0.16
C TYR A 102 17.08 -17.37 1.23
N GLY A 103 17.37 -18.56 1.72
CA GLY A 103 18.07 -18.78 2.97
C GLY A 103 18.49 -20.23 3.11
N TYR A 104 19.32 -20.52 4.12
CA TYR A 104 19.68 -21.89 4.49
C TYR A 104 19.93 -22.02 5.98
N LEU A 105 19.65 -23.21 6.52
CA LEU A 105 20.03 -23.63 7.85
C LEU A 105 21.33 -24.42 7.78
N SER A 106 22.31 -24.11 8.65
CA SER A 106 23.56 -24.82 8.81
C SER A 106 23.62 -25.52 10.17
N ILE A 107 23.77 -26.83 10.14
CA ILE A 107 23.98 -27.70 11.29
C ILE A 107 25.42 -28.16 11.27
N PRO A 108 26.29 -27.71 12.21
CA PRO A 108 27.70 -28.01 12.20
C PRO A 108 27.95 -29.48 12.59
N PRO A 109 29.14 -30.01 12.27
CA PRO A 109 29.53 -31.37 12.68
C PRO A 109 29.59 -31.48 14.20
N GLN A 110 29.28 -32.67 14.74
CA GLN A 110 29.23 -32.96 16.18
C GLN A 110 28.17 -32.13 16.95
N PHE A 111 27.16 -31.62 16.28
CA PHE A 111 26.11 -30.83 16.92
C PHE A 111 25.39 -31.60 18.03
N GLU A 112 24.93 -32.84 17.76
CA GLU A 112 24.24 -33.67 18.73
C GLU A 112 25.17 -34.02 19.92
N GLN A 113 26.41 -34.39 19.67
CA GLN A 113 27.38 -34.72 20.70
C GLN A 113 27.66 -33.51 21.62
N ASN A 114 27.83 -32.31 21.05
CA ASN A 114 28.05 -31.09 21.81
C ASN A 114 26.83 -30.73 22.64
N ALA A 115 25.63 -30.88 22.08
CA ALA A 115 24.37 -30.61 22.76
C ALA A 115 24.19 -31.54 23.99
N ILE A 116 24.46 -32.84 23.84
CA ILE A 116 24.31 -33.81 24.94
C ILE A 116 25.39 -33.62 26.01
N THR A 117 26.63 -33.26 25.62
CA THR A 117 27.73 -33.08 26.58
C THR A 117 27.78 -31.72 27.26
N GLY A 118 26.79 -30.85 27.02
CA GLY A 118 26.72 -29.48 27.57
C GLY A 118 27.77 -28.53 27.00
N LYS A 119 28.41 -28.90 25.88
CA LYS A 119 29.24 -27.98 25.11
C LYS A 119 28.41 -27.07 24.25
N ASN A 120 29.01 -25.96 23.80
CA ASN A 120 28.31 -25.02 22.94
C ASN A 120 27.95 -25.66 21.58
N ALA A 121 26.65 -25.90 21.37
CA ALA A 121 26.09 -26.41 20.13
C ALA A 121 25.33 -25.26 19.45
N THR A 122 25.85 -24.72 18.34
CA THR A 122 25.30 -23.55 17.67
C THR A 122 24.64 -23.95 16.35
N LEU A 123 23.37 -23.62 16.17
CA LEU A 123 22.71 -23.66 14.88
C LEU A 123 22.83 -22.27 14.23
N SER A 124 23.17 -22.23 12.96
CA SER A 124 23.29 -20.99 12.21
C SER A 124 22.30 -20.99 11.08
N TYR A 125 21.57 -19.88 10.93
CA TYR A 125 20.69 -19.68 9.78
C TYR A 125 21.07 -18.39 9.05
N TYR A 126 21.05 -18.46 7.73
CA TYR A 126 21.43 -17.38 6.84
C TYR A 126 20.26 -17.09 5.90
N TYR A 127 19.97 -15.82 5.66
CA TYR A 127 18.84 -15.41 4.82
C TYR A 127 19.15 -14.15 4.03
N HIS A 128 18.47 -14.03 2.89
CA HIS A 128 18.66 -12.94 1.94
C HIS A 128 17.85 -11.69 2.36
N TYR A 129 18.49 -10.77 3.08
CA TYR A 129 17.81 -9.60 3.64
C TYR A 129 17.75 -8.39 2.70
N ALA A 130 18.38 -8.42 1.53
CA ALA A 130 18.19 -7.35 0.52
C ALA A 130 16.75 -7.28 0.00
N LEU A 131 15.99 -8.38 0.10
CA LEU A 131 14.54 -8.41 -0.05
C LEU A 131 13.94 -8.41 1.36
N MET A 132 13.71 -7.21 1.91
CA MET A 132 13.29 -7.03 3.32
C MET A 132 12.04 -7.86 3.69
N SER A 133 11.09 -7.98 2.76
CA SER A 133 9.87 -8.77 2.96
C SER A 133 10.18 -10.25 3.16
N VAL A 134 10.89 -10.86 2.22
CA VAL A 134 11.28 -12.28 2.28
C VAL A 134 12.23 -12.54 3.44
N GLY A 135 13.22 -11.64 3.63
CA GLY A 135 14.19 -11.77 4.70
C GLY A 135 13.59 -11.64 6.09
N GLY A 136 12.65 -10.73 6.29
CA GLY A 136 11.91 -10.57 7.55
C GLY A 136 11.05 -11.78 7.88
N GLU A 137 10.37 -12.35 6.89
CA GLU A 137 9.55 -13.55 7.05
C GLU A 137 10.40 -14.77 7.39
N LEU A 138 11.52 -14.97 6.67
CA LEU A 138 12.47 -16.05 6.96
C LEU A 138 13.08 -15.93 8.36
N MET A 139 13.49 -14.72 8.76
CA MET A 139 14.01 -14.46 10.10
C MET A 139 13.00 -14.86 11.18
N ALA A 140 11.76 -14.34 11.09
CA ALA A 140 10.71 -14.66 12.05
C ALA A 140 10.39 -16.16 12.10
N ALA A 141 10.32 -16.81 10.93
CA ALA A 141 10.06 -18.24 10.84
C ALA A 141 11.22 -19.09 11.42
N PHE A 142 12.48 -18.73 11.17
CA PHE A 142 13.62 -19.40 11.79
C PHE A 142 13.65 -19.20 13.30
N GLU A 143 13.46 -17.98 13.80
CA GLU A 143 13.44 -17.70 15.24
C GLU A 143 12.37 -18.51 15.96
N THR A 144 11.15 -18.52 15.45
CA THR A 144 10.04 -19.24 16.07
C THR A 144 10.19 -20.76 16.00
N SER A 145 10.71 -21.29 14.90
CA SER A 145 10.86 -22.75 14.71
C SER A 145 12.10 -23.32 15.41
N LEU A 146 13.17 -22.55 15.59
CA LEU A 146 14.39 -23.00 16.25
C LEU A 146 14.42 -22.73 17.76
N ALA A 147 13.61 -21.83 18.29
CA ALA A 147 13.55 -21.55 19.72
C ALA A 147 13.29 -22.81 20.59
N PRO A 148 12.36 -23.70 20.26
CA PRO A 148 12.15 -24.95 21.01
C PRO A 148 13.34 -25.92 20.90
N VAL A 149 14.03 -25.91 19.75
CA VAL A 149 15.20 -26.77 19.50
C VAL A 149 16.39 -26.36 20.39
N ALA A 150 16.60 -25.06 20.55
CA ALA A 150 17.67 -24.52 21.37
C ALA A 150 17.56 -24.93 22.86
N LEU A 151 16.34 -25.12 23.34
CA LEU A 151 16.06 -25.52 24.73
C LEU A 151 16.08 -27.04 24.94
N SER A 152 15.85 -27.84 23.89
CA SER A 152 15.63 -29.29 24.02
C SER A 152 16.79 -30.05 24.66
N PRO A 153 18.08 -29.78 24.40
CA PRO A 153 19.19 -30.51 25.02
C PRO A 153 19.27 -30.30 26.54
N VAL A 154 19.01 -29.05 26.97
CA VAL A 154 19.10 -28.70 28.40
C VAL A 154 17.89 -29.28 29.15
N VAL A 155 16.72 -29.26 28.53
CA VAL A 155 15.50 -29.92 29.07
C VAL A 155 15.71 -31.42 29.19
N MET A 156 16.27 -32.08 28.15
CA MET A 156 16.51 -33.51 28.20
C MET A 156 17.55 -33.90 29.28
N GLN A 157 18.60 -33.11 29.44
CA GLN A 157 19.63 -33.35 30.46
C GLN A 157 19.08 -33.14 31.88
N ALA A 158 18.30 -32.13 32.10
CA ALA A 158 17.66 -31.86 33.38
C ALA A 158 16.57 -32.91 33.74
N MET A 159 15.78 -33.38 32.77
CA MET A 159 14.86 -34.48 32.95
C MET A 159 15.60 -35.81 33.31
N ALA A 160 16.75 -36.05 32.69
CA ALA A 160 17.59 -37.20 33.02
C ALA A 160 18.12 -37.15 34.47
N LEU A 161 18.19 -35.96 35.06
CA LEU A 161 18.55 -35.72 36.46
C LEU A 161 17.34 -35.72 37.40
N GLY A 162 16.12 -36.05 36.91
CA GLY A 162 14.89 -36.12 37.68
C GLY A 162 14.18 -34.78 37.96
N VAL A 163 14.54 -33.73 37.27
CA VAL A 163 13.88 -32.41 37.41
C VAL A 163 12.63 -32.37 36.53
N GLU A 164 11.50 -31.91 37.07
CA GLU A 164 10.27 -31.76 36.30
C GLU A 164 10.38 -30.66 35.25
N GLN A 165 9.74 -30.88 34.09
CA GLN A 165 9.82 -29.97 32.93
C GLN A 165 9.42 -28.52 33.24
N ASP A 166 8.40 -28.34 34.11
CA ASP A 166 7.93 -26.99 34.50
C ASP A 166 8.95 -26.23 35.34
N GLN A 167 9.70 -26.96 36.18
CA GLN A 167 10.80 -26.37 36.96
C GLN A 167 11.98 -26.00 36.10
N ILE A 168 12.29 -26.83 35.08
CA ILE A 168 13.40 -26.58 34.14
C ILE A 168 13.14 -25.31 33.33
N THR A 169 11.93 -25.16 32.78
CA THR A 169 11.56 -23.97 31.97
C THR A 169 11.59 -22.70 32.81
N THR A 170 11.15 -22.75 34.05
CA THR A 170 11.19 -21.61 34.98
C THR A 170 12.62 -21.22 35.36
N PHE A 171 13.53 -22.18 35.49
CA PHE A 171 14.91 -21.94 35.89
C PHE A 171 15.79 -21.45 34.72
N LEU A 172 15.52 -21.96 33.50
CA LEU A 172 16.28 -21.59 32.29
C LEU A 172 15.85 -20.27 31.67
N LEU A 173 14.58 -19.92 31.84
CA LEU A 173 14.01 -18.69 31.30
C LEU A 173 13.38 -17.86 32.43
N PRO A 174 14.19 -17.34 33.39
CA PRO A 174 13.68 -16.53 34.50
C PRO A 174 13.01 -15.23 34.00
N VAL A 175 13.33 -14.82 32.78
CA VAL A 175 12.66 -13.72 32.09
C VAL A 175 12.18 -14.22 30.73
N GLN A 176 10.89 -14.34 30.56
CA GLN A 176 10.26 -14.68 29.27
C GLN A 176 9.88 -13.38 28.57
N ALA A 177 10.43 -13.16 27.38
CA ALA A 177 9.95 -12.11 26.49
C ALA A 177 8.61 -12.57 25.87
N ASN A 178 7.51 -12.05 26.40
CA ASN A 178 6.18 -12.34 25.86
C ASN A 178 5.90 -11.36 24.73
N ASN A 179 6.07 -11.83 23.50
CA ASN A 179 5.89 -11.00 22.31
C ASN A 179 4.42 -11.08 21.85
N HIS A 180 3.72 -9.95 21.94
CA HIS A 180 2.36 -9.80 21.46
C HIS A 180 2.33 -8.79 20.30
N PRO A 181 2.51 -9.21 19.04
CA PRO A 181 2.34 -8.30 17.91
C PRO A 181 0.90 -7.79 17.87
N ILE A 182 0.76 -6.47 17.88
CA ILE A 182 -0.53 -5.79 17.88
C ILE A 182 -0.95 -5.52 16.42
N TYR A 183 -2.24 -5.67 16.12
CA TYR A 183 -2.91 -5.34 14.85
C TYR A 183 -2.66 -6.27 13.66
N ASN A 184 -1.48 -6.83 13.48
CA ASN A 184 -1.16 -7.78 12.42
C ASN A 184 -0.27 -8.92 12.96
N PRO A 185 -0.80 -9.77 13.87
CA PRO A 185 -0.01 -10.81 14.53
C PRO A 185 0.48 -11.89 13.57
N SER A 186 -0.20 -12.07 12.46
CA SER A 186 0.16 -13.05 11.42
C SER A 186 1.13 -12.52 10.38
N LEU A 187 1.59 -11.26 10.48
CA LEU A 187 2.43 -10.59 9.48
C LEU A 187 1.84 -10.64 8.06
N ASP A 188 0.53 -10.56 7.99
CA ASP A 188 -0.24 -10.67 6.74
C ASP A 188 -0.02 -9.43 5.85
N TYR A 189 0.51 -9.67 4.65
CA TYR A 189 0.77 -8.63 3.66
C TYR A 189 -0.50 -7.99 3.11
N SER A 190 -1.62 -8.73 3.06
CA SER A 190 -2.90 -8.20 2.61
C SER A 190 -3.39 -7.10 3.54
N VAL A 191 -3.21 -7.29 4.86
CA VAL A 191 -3.56 -6.30 5.89
C VAL A 191 -2.71 -5.03 5.76
N TYR A 192 -1.41 -5.20 5.47
CA TYR A 192 -0.47 -4.09 5.45
C TYR A 192 -0.47 -3.30 4.14
N LEU A 193 -0.58 -3.97 2.98
CA LEU A 193 -0.34 -3.36 1.68
C LEU A 193 -1.57 -3.21 0.79
N SER A 194 -2.55 -4.14 0.81
CA SER A 194 -3.62 -4.18 -0.20
C SER A 194 -4.38 -2.87 -0.28
N GLN A 195 -4.90 -2.38 0.83
CA GLN A 195 -5.70 -1.17 0.84
C GLN A 195 -4.88 0.10 0.62
N PRO A 196 -3.76 0.35 1.32
CA PRO A 196 -2.97 1.56 1.10
C PRO A 196 -2.48 1.69 -0.33
N PHE A 197 -1.96 0.61 -0.92
CA PHE A 197 -1.47 0.63 -2.29
C PHE A 197 -2.59 0.85 -3.31
N PHE A 198 -3.78 0.31 -3.07
CA PHE A 198 -4.93 0.63 -3.93
C PHE A 198 -5.17 2.15 -3.98
N PHE A 199 -5.25 2.83 -2.84
CA PHE A 199 -5.52 4.28 -2.80
C PHE A 199 -4.36 5.11 -3.34
N VAL A 200 -3.12 4.65 -3.20
CA VAL A 200 -1.94 5.27 -3.83
C VAL A 200 -2.08 5.25 -5.36
N LEU A 201 -2.41 4.10 -5.95
CA LEU A 201 -2.62 3.99 -7.40
C LEU A 201 -3.88 4.72 -7.85
N PHE A 202 -4.93 4.65 -7.05
CA PHE A 202 -6.19 5.34 -7.31
C PHE A 202 -6.02 6.86 -7.36
N GLN A 203 -5.18 7.45 -6.49
CA GLN A 203 -4.80 8.86 -6.58
C GLN A 203 -4.25 9.22 -7.95
N VAL A 204 -3.35 8.40 -8.51
CA VAL A 204 -2.75 8.66 -9.83
C VAL A 204 -3.83 8.70 -10.90
N LEU A 205 -4.77 7.76 -10.87
CA LEU A 205 -5.87 7.70 -11.84
C LEU A 205 -6.80 8.92 -11.72
N ILE A 206 -7.14 9.32 -10.50
CA ILE A 206 -7.97 10.51 -10.25
C ILE A 206 -7.27 11.77 -10.78
N LEU A 207 -5.98 11.95 -10.49
CA LEU A 207 -5.19 13.08 -10.96
C LEU A 207 -5.15 13.13 -12.50
N LEU A 208 -4.83 12.02 -13.15
CA LEU A 208 -4.73 11.92 -14.60
C LEU A 208 -6.04 12.27 -15.29
N ILE A 209 -7.15 11.71 -14.83
CA ILE A 209 -8.47 11.97 -15.43
C ILE A 209 -8.92 13.41 -15.17
N THR A 210 -8.66 13.96 -14.00
CA THR A 210 -9.00 15.35 -13.70
C THR A 210 -8.32 16.31 -14.67
N VAL A 211 -7.03 16.13 -14.87
CA VAL A 211 -6.24 16.95 -15.80
C VAL A 211 -6.64 16.68 -17.26
N TYR A 212 -6.87 15.43 -17.62
CA TYR A 212 -7.31 15.08 -18.96
C TYR A 212 -8.69 15.67 -19.28
N ALA A 213 -9.65 15.58 -18.38
CA ALA A 213 -11.00 16.09 -18.57
C ALA A 213 -11.02 17.62 -18.76
N ALA A 214 -10.19 18.36 -18.01
CA ALA A 214 -10.06 19.81 -18.18
C ALA A 214 -9.24 20.17 -19.42
N GLY A 215 -8.10 19.48 -19.63
CA GLY A 215 -7.16 19.79 -20.69
C GLY A 215 -7.66 19.47 -22.10
N ILE A 216 -8.54 18.49 -22.24
CA ILE A 216 -9.13 18.13 -23.54
C ILE A 216 -9.98 19.26 -24.12
N GLU A 217 -10.57 20.13 -23.29
CA GLU A 217 -11.31 21.29 -23.77
C GLU A 217 -10.39 22.29 -24.48
N ILE A 218 -9.22 22.57 -23.91
CA ILE A 218 -8.22 23.46 -24.52
C ILE A 218 -7.62 22.81 -25.76
N LYS A 219 -7.26 21.54 -25.69
CA LYS A 219 -6.66 20.81 -26.82
C LYS A 219 -7.54 20.77 -28.08
N PHE A 220 -8.84 20.61 -27.91
CA PHE A 220 -9.80 20.56 -29.02
C PHE A 220 -10.50 21.89 -29.27
N ARG A 221 -10.04 22.99 -28.66
CA ARG A 221 -10.62 24.33 -28.82
C ARG A 221 -12.12 24.39 -28.52
N THR A 222 -12.56 23.63 -27.54
CA THR A 222 -13.97 23.60 -27.05
C THR A 222 -14.11 24.28 -25.69
N ALA A 223 -13.07 24.97 -25.22
CA ALA A 223 -13.04 25.63 -23.92
C ALA A 223 -14.01 26.81 -23.83
N ASP A 224 -14.16 27.58 -24.94
CA ASP A 224 -15.14 28.66 -25.02
C ASP A 224 -16.58 28.15 -24.93
N ASP A 225 -16.93 27.08 -25.66
CA ASP A 225 -18.24 26.43 -25.59
C ASP A 225 -18.52 25.90 -24.19
N TRP A 226 -17.48 25.34 -23.54
CA TRP A 226 -17.59 24.87 -22.16
C TRP A 226 -17.90 26.03 -21.21
N LEU A 227 -17.16 27.13 -21.30
CA LEU A 227 -17.38 28.32 -20.49
C LEU A 227 -18.74 29.01 -20.81
N ALA A 228 -19.12 29.08 -22.09
CA ALA A 228 -20.39 29.59 -22.52
C ALA A 228 -21.59 28.77 -21.97
N THR A 229 -21.47 27.41 -21.96
CA THR A 229 -22.48 26.53 -21.36
C THR A 229 -22.69 26.83 -19.87
N ALA A 230 -21.63 27.26 -19.17
CA ALA A 230 -21.68 27.70 -17.77
C ALA A 230 -22.06 29.17 -17.60
N LYS A 231 -22.50 29.87 -18.65
CA LYS A 231 -22.79 31.32 -18.68
C LYS A 231 -21.60 32.17 -18.19
N GLY A 232 -20.38 31.78 -18.54
CA GLY A 232 -19.16 32.48 -18.17
C GLY A 232 -18.66 32.28 -16.74
N ASN A 233 -19.34 31.46 -15.93
CA ASN A 233 -18.93 31.18 -14.56
C ASN A 233 -18.00 29.96 -14.53
N ILE A 234 -16.72 30.20 -14.28
CA ILE A 234 -15.68 29.14 -14.26
C ILE A 234 -15.90 28.12 -13.14
N VAL A 235 -16.41 28.53 -11.98
CA VAL A 235 -16.70 27.60 -10.85
C VAL A 235 -17.79 26.61 -11.26
N THR A 236 -18.89 27.13 -11.86
CA THR A 236 -19.97 26.28 -12.39
C THR A 236 -19.48 25.36 -13.50
N ALA A 237 -18.62 25.86 -14.39
CA ALA A 237 -18.01 25.09 -15.46
C ALA A 237 -17.20 23.91 -14.91
N VAL A 238 -16.31 24.16 -13.96
CA VAL A 238 -15.43 23.15 -13.37
C VAL A 238 -16.21 22.14 -12.53
N LEU A 239 -17.08 22.61 -11.63
CA LEU A 239 -17.86 21.71 -10.77
C LEU A 239 -18.81 20.83 -11.59
N GLY A 240 -19.53 21.40 -12.58
CA GLY A 240 -20.41 20.61 -13.45
C GLY A 240 -19.64 19.58 -14.28
N LYS A 241 -18.39 19.89 -14.64
CA LYS A 241 -17.52 18.99 -15.39
C LYS A 241 -16.94 17.86 -14.54
N LEU A 242 -16.46 18.15 -13.34
CA LEU A 242 -15.80 17.15 -12.49
C LEU A 242 -16.78 16.25 -11.73
N LEU A 243 -17.99 16.70 -11.45
CA LEU A 243 -18.98 15.96 -10.65
C LEU A 243 -19.24 14.51 -11.14
N PRO A 244 -19.41 14.22 -12.44
CA PRO A 244 -19.61 12.83 -12.90
C PRO A 244 -18.47 11.92 -12.50
N TYR A 245 -17.23 12.38 -12.65
CA TYR A 245 -16.03 11.64 -12.26
C TYR A 245 -15.96 11.46 -10.75
N THR A 246 -16.27 12.52 -9.98
CA THR A 246 -16.32 12.46 -8.52
C THR A 246 -17.26 11.37 -8.02
N ILE A 247 -18.48 11.30 -8.59
CA ILE A 247 -19.48 10.28 -8.21
C ILE A 247 -18.95 8.87 -8.51
N ILE A 248 -18.39 8.65 -9.70
CA ILE A 248 -17.83 7.34 -10.08
C ILE A 248 -16.71 6.93 -9.13
N TYR A 249 -15.80 7.84 -8.82
CA TYR A 249 -14.68 7.54 -7.94
C TYR A 249 -15.10 7.32 -6.48
N ILE A 250 -16.13 8.05 -6.01
CA ILE A 250 -16.72 7.77 -4.69
C ILE A 250 -17.29 6.34 -4.64
N LEU A 251 -18.05 5.94 -5.66
CA LEU A 251 -18.61 4.58 -5.73
C LEU A 251 -17.51 3.52 -5.77
N ILE A 252 -16.45 3.74 -6.54
CA ILE A 252 -15.30 2.83 -6.61
C ILE A 252 -14.52 2.81 -5.28
N GLY A 253 -14.31 3.95 -4.63
CA GLY A 253 -13.65 4.03 -3.32
C GLY A 253 -14.44 3.31 -2.22
N TRP A 254 -15.76 3.47 -2.21
CA TRP A 254 -16.64 2.73 -1.29
C TRP A 254 -16.66 1.23 -1.59
N LEU A 255 -16.70 0.86 -2.87
CA LEU A 255 -16.57 -0.54 -3.28
C LEU A 255 -15.22 -1.13 -2.83
N ALA A 256 -14.13 -0.37 -2.96
CA ALA A 256 -12.82 -0.81 -2.50
C ALA A 256 -12.79 -1.06 -0.99
N ASN A 257 -13.35 -0.15 -0.19
CA ASN A 257 -13.50 -0.36 1.25
C ASN A 257 -14.33 -1.61 1.55
N TYR A 258 -15.45 -1.80 0.84
CA TYR A 258 -16.29 -2.98 1.03
C TYR A 258 -15.57 -4.28 0.65
N VAL A 259 -14.84 -4.31 -0.45
CA VAL A 259 -14.05 -5.49 -0.86
C VAL A 259 -12.97 -5.81 0.17
N MET A 260 -12.20 -4.81 0.60
CA MET A 260 -11.07 -5.02 1.53
C MET A 260 -11.55 -5.45 2.92
N PHE A 261 -12.54 -4.78 3.48
CA PHE A 261 -12.98 -5.05 4.85
C PHE A 261 -14.15 -6.05 4.94
N GLY A 262 -15.06 -6.06 3.96
CA GLY A 262 -16.24 -6.92 3.97
C GLY A 262 -16.01 -8.27 3.32
N ILE A 263 -15.24 -8.34 2.22
CA ILE A 263 -15.01 -9.60 1.48
C ILE A 263 -13.69 -10.26 1.92
N LEU A 264 -12.58 -9.50 1.93
CA LEU A 264 -11.27 -10.01 2.32
C LEU A 264 -11.08 -10.06 3.84
N HIS A 265 -12.02 -9.55 4.61
CA HIS A 265 -12.03 -9.56 6.07
C HIS A 265 -10.74 -8.97 6.69
N ILE A 266 -10.12 -7.99 6.02
CA ILE A 266 -8.99 -7.25 6.61
C ILE A 266 -9.44 -6.64 7.93
N PRO A 267 -8.70 -6.84 9.04
CA PRO A 267 -9.08 -6.33 10.35
C PRO A 267 -9.31 -4.82 10.31
N PHE A 268 -10.48 -4.38 10.79
CA PHE A 268 -10.86 -2.98 10.82
C PHE A 268 -11.56 -2.65 12.13
N GLN A 269 -10.99 -1.74 12.90
CA GLN A 269 -11.50 -1.37 14.23
C GLN A 269 -12.21 -0.02 14.24
N GLY A 270 -12.10 0.75 13.15
CA GLY A 270 -12.66 2.09 13.05
C GLY A 270 -14.15 2.14 12.70
N SER A 271 -14.68 3.35 12.58
CA SER A 271 -16.05 3.58 12.12
C SER A 271 -16.13 3.44 10.60
N TRP A 272 -16.99 2.54 10.12
CA TRP A 272 -17.28 2.33 8.69
C TRP A 272 -17.73 3.62 7.99
N TRP A 273 -18.60 4.38 8.62
CA TRP A 273 -19.08 5.65 8.08
C TRP A 273 -17.96 6.69 7.96
N LEU A 274 -17.12 6.77 8.99
CA LEU A 274 -16.02 7.72 9.01
C LEU A 274 -15.00 7.40 7.93
N MET A 275 -14.68 6.11 7.70
CA MET A 275 -13.79 5.69 6.61
C MET A 275 -14.33 6.12 5.24
N ASN A 276 -15.60 5.91 5.00
CA ASN A 276 -16.22 6.28 3.73
C ASN A 276 -16.30 7.80 3.52
N ILE A 277 -16.53 8.59 4.58
CA ILE A 277 -16.47 10.05 4.53
C ILE A 277 -15.04 10.52 4.23
N MET A 278 -14.02 9.95 4.88
CA MET A 278 -12.63 10.29 4.62
C MET A 278 -12.20 9.90 3.20
N THR A 279 -12.73 8.82 2.65
CA THR A 279 -12.53 8.43 1.25
C THR A 279 -13.10 9.49 0.29
N VAL A 280 -14.29 10.03 0.56
CA VAL A 280 -14.87 11.14 -0.22
C VAL A 280 -13.97 12.37 -0.17
N LEU A 281 -13.52 12.74 1.03
CA LEU A 281 -12.65 13.89 1.23
C LEU A 281 -11.32 13.74 0.48
N PHE A 282 -10.72 12.56 0.53
CA PHE A 282 -9.51 12.22 -0.23
C PHE A 282 -9.71 12.37 -1.75
N ILE A 283 -10.81 11.86 -2.29
CA ILE A 283 -11.13 11.96 -3.73
C ILE A 283 -11.26 13.42 -4.16
N ILE A 284 -11.99 14.22 -3.39
CA ILE A 284 -12.16 15.65 -3.65
C ILE A 284 -10.83 16.40 -3.57
N ALA A 285 -10.03 16.13 -2.54
CA ALA A 285 -8.69 16.73 -2.38
C ALA A 285 -7.76 16.37 -3.54
N THR A 286 -7.80 15.12 -3.99
CA THR A 286 -6.98 14.64 -5.12
C THR A 286 -7.40 15.30 -6.44
N GLN A 287 -8.71 15.38 -6.71
CA GLN A 287 -9.20 16.11 -7.89
C GLN A 287 -8.83 17.59 -7.82
N ALA A 288 -8.92 18.19 -6.65
CA ALA A 288 -8.54 19.58 -6.43
C ALA A 288 -7.04 19.81 -6.69
N LEU A 289 -6.16 18.90 -6.26
CA LEU A 289 -4.74 18.96 -6.58
C LEU A 289 -4.51 18.89 -8.10
N GLY A 290 -5.16 17.96 -8.80
CA GLY A 290 -5.09 17.87 -10.26
C GLY A 290 -5.53 19.15 -10.96
N LEU A 291 -6.65 19.73 -10.50
CA LEU A 291 -7.18 21.00 -11.02
C LEU A 291 -6.25 22.17 -10.70
N PHE A 292 -5.67 22.23 -9.52
CA PHE A 292 -4.69 23.24 -9.11
C PHE A 292 -3.48 23.22 -10.04
N LEU A 293 -2.89 22.05 -10.26
CA LEU A 293 -1.74 21.87 -11.17
C LEU A 293 -2.08 22.25 -12.61
N PHE A 294 -3.28 21.88 -13.08
CA PHE A 294 -3.74 22.26 -14.41
C PHE A 294 -3.98 23.77 -14.52
N SER A 295 -4.49 24.40 -13.48
CA SER A 295 -4.75 25.85 -13.48
C SER A 295 -3.47 26.67 -13.47
N LEU A 296 -2.35 26.15 -12.96
CA LEU A 296 -1.04 26.80 -13.03
C LEU A 296 -0.52 26.89 -14.47
N PHE A 297 -0.61 25.77 -15.21
CA PHE A 297 -0.12 25.65 -16.57
C PHE A 297 -1.15 24.87 -17.42
N PRO A 298 -2.11 25.55 -18.08
CA PRO A 298 -3.19 24.89 -18.81
C PRO A 298 -2.76 24.23 -20.12
N ALA A 299 -1.63 23.49 -20.11
CA ALA A 299 -1.09 22.73 -21.22
C ALA A 299 -1.13 21.23 -20.91
N ILE A 300 -2.01 20.50 -21.59
CA ILE A 300 -2.32 19.09 -21.26
C ILE A 300 -1.07 18.20 -21.21
N SER A 301 -0.18 18.29 -22.18
CA SER A 301 1.02 17.44 -22.28
C SER A 301 1.98 17.65 -21.10
N LEU A 302 2.19 18.93 -20.73
CA LEU A 302 3.06 19.29 -19.61
C LEU A 302 2.45 18.82 -18.29
N VAL A 303 1.17 19.10 -18.06
CA VAL A 303 0.54 18.79 -16.78
C VAL A 303 0.35 17.29 -16.57
N ILE A 304 0.10 16.51 -17.62
CA ILE A 304 0.08 15.03 -17.51
C ILE A 304 1.44 14.52 -17.02
N SER A 305 2.55 15.05 -17.52
CA SER A 305 3.89 14.68 -17.07
C SER A 305 4.13 15.08 -15.60
N VAL A 306 3.74 16.29 -15.21
CA VAL A 306 3.83 16.76 -13.81
C VAL A 306 2.99 15.91 -12.88
N VAL A 307 1.76 15.60 -13.27
CA VAL A 307 0.83 14.79 -12.46
C VAL A 307 1.33 13.35 -12.32
N SER A 308 1.93 12.78 -13.36
CA SER A 308 2.54 11.45 -13.27
C SER A 308 3.73 11.44 -12.30
N MET A 309 4.55 12.49 -12.31
CA MET A 309 5.63 12.66 -11.34
C MET A 309 5.08 12.87 -9.92
N VAL A 310 4.10 13.73 -9.74
CA VAL A 310 3.42 13.97 -8.46
C VAL A 310 2.78 12.68 -7.93
N GLY A 311 2.15 11.90 -8.80
CA GLY A 311 1.55 10.62 -8.44
C GLY A 311 2.59 9.61 -7.94
N SER A 312 3.73 9.47 -8.61
CA SER A 312 4.81 8.56 -8.21
C SER A 312 5.51 9.01 -6.91
N LEU A 313 5.77 10.31 -6.75
CA LEU A 313 6.31 10.88 -5.51
C LEU A 313 5.31 10.69 -4.35
N GLY A 314 4.01 10.88 -4.60
CA GLY A 314 2.96 10.63 -3.62
C GLY A 314 2.95 9.19 -3.13
N ALA A 315 3.25 8.21 -3.98
CA ALA A 315 3.39 6.81 -3.60
C ALA A 315 4.53 6.61 -2.57
N THR A 316 5.70 7.18 -2.85
CA THR A 316 6.88 7.06 -1.97
C THR A 316 6.68 7.83 -0.66
N LEU A 317 6.05 9.00 -0.71
CA LEU A 317 5.86 9.89 0.43
C LEU A 317 4.54 9.66 1.19
N SER A 318 3.78 8.64 0.81
CA SER A 318 2.49 8.30 1.45
C SER A 318 2.61 7.85 2.91
N GLY A 319 3.79 7.39 3.33
CA GLY A 319 3.97 6.76 4.65
C GLY A 319 3.70 5.25 4.67
N VAL A 320 3.33 4.64 3.54
CA VAL A 320 3.07 3.19 3.44
C VAL A 320 4.38 2.40 3.51
N THR A 321 5.37 2.79 2.70
CA THR A 321 6.64 2.06 2.58
C THR A 321 7.67 2.48 3.62
N PHE A 322 7.62 3.73 4.05
CA PHE A 322 8.55 4.28 5.04
C PHE A 322 7.81 5.23 6.00
N PRO A 323 7.92 5.02 7.33
CA PRO A 323 7.19 5.84 8.31
C PRO A 323 7.55 7.31 8.20
N VAL A 324 6.53 8.17 8.07
CA VAL A 324 6.71 9.63 7.89
C VAL A 324 7.52 10.29 9.01
N PRO A 325 7.38 9.95 10.31
CA PRO A 325 8.19 10.53 11.38
C PRO A 325 9.69 10.29 11.21
N ASN A 326 10.08 9.21 10.51
CA ASN A 326 11.47 8.82 10.31
C ASN A 326 12.07 9.40 9.03
N MET A 327 11.29 10.11 8.23
CA MET A 327 11.79 10.80 7.03
C MET A 327 12.66 11.99 7.42
N TYR A 328 13.61 12.34 6.53
CA TYR A 328 14.37 13.58 6.69
C TYR A 328 13.41 14.79 6.75
N PRO A 329 13.64 15.79 7.63
CA PRO A 329 12.66 16.86 7.91
C PRO A 329 12.09 17.54 6.66
N LEU A 330 12.94 17.92 5.69
CA LEU A 330 12.49 18.56 4.46
C LEU A 330 11.57 17.64 3.63
N VAL A 331 11.88 16.35 3.57
CA VAL A 331 11.09 15.35 2.83
C VAL A 331 9.75 15.10 3.53
N ARG A 332 9.78 15.03 4.88
CA ARG A 332 8.57 14.93 5.71
C ARG A 332 7.63 16.11 5.48
N ASP A 333 8.18 17.34 5.48
CA ASP A 333 7.39 18.54 5.27
C ASP A 333 6.82 18.58 3.83
N ALA A 334 7.61 18.20 2.84
CA ALA A 334 7.17 18.07 1.46
C ALA A 334 6.08 16.98 1.27
N SER A 335 6.05 15.94 2.10
CA SER A 335 5.02 14.90 2.04
C SER A 335 3.61 15.45 2.26
N ASN A 336 3.46 16.56 2.99
CA ASN A 336 2.17 17.21 3.23
C ASN A 336 1.51 17.77 1.96
N LEU A 337 2.24 17.89 0.86
CA LEU A 337 1.69 18.32 -0.43
C LEU A 337 0.88 17.23 -1.15
N PHE A 338 0.84 16.02 -0.63
CA PHE A 338 0.19 14.89 -1.27
C PHE A 338 -1.05 14.44 -0.49
N PRO A 339 -2.27 14.48 -1.09
CA PRO A 339 -3.49 14.05 -0.43
C PRO A 339 -3.43 12.61 0.10
N VAL A 340 -2.77 11.70 -0.63
CA VAL A 340 -2.65 10.29 -0.23
C VAL A 340 -1.90 10.11 1.08
N ARG A 341 -0.95 10.97 1.40
CA ARG A 341 -0.22 10.92 2.67
C ARG A 341 -1.18 11.09 3.86
N HIS A 342 -2.04 12.10 3.80
CA HIS A 342 -3.02 12.39 4.86
C HIS A 342 -4.10 11.30 4.93
N PHE A 343 -4.55 10.82 3.77
CA PHE A 343 -5.50 9.72 3.74
C PHE A 343 -4.91 8.43 4.31
N THR A 344 -3.66 8.08 3.97
CA THR A 344 -2.98 6.91 4.52
C THR A 344 -2.84 6.98 6.03
N GLU A 345 -2.49 8.14 6.58
CA GLU A 345 -2.40 8.35 8.03
C GLU A 345 -3.76 8.15 8.72
N MET A 346 -4.83 8.74 8.18
CA MET A 346 -6.18 8.55 8.72
C MET A 346 -6.62 7.09 8.64
N MET A 347 -6.35 6.45 7.51
CA MET A 347 -6.68 5.05 7.28
C MET A 347 -5.96 4.13 8.27
N GLN A 348 -4.63 4.28 8.43
CA GLN A 348 -3.84 3.50 9.39
C GLN A 348 -4.32 3.71 10.83
N THR A 349 -4.65 4.96 11.20
CA THR A 349 -5.21 5.28 12.52
C THR A 349 -6.54 4.54 12.77
N MET A 350 -7.39 4.44 11.75
CA MET A 350 -8.67 3.72 11.87
C MET A 350 -8.48 2.19 11.82
N LEU A 351 -7.57 1.69 11.00
CA LEU A 351 -7.28 0.26 10.90
C LEU A 351 -6.74 -0.30 12.21
N TYR A 352 -5.73 0.34 12.75
CA TYR A 352 -4.94 -0.20 13.85
C TYR A 352 -5.40 0.32 15.22
N GLY A 353 -5.76 1.58 15.32
CA GLY A 353 -6.06 2.22 16.60
C GLY A 353 -7.55 2.34 16.95
N GLY A 354 -8.45 2.02 16.02
CA GLY A 354 -9.89 2.31 16.19
C GLY A 354 -10.17 3.80 16.43
N GLY A 355 -9.22 4.68 16.00
CA GLY A 355 -9.22 6.11 16.30
C GLY A 355 -10.49 6.80 15.80
N GLY A 356 -11.17 7.51 16.72
CA GLY A 356 -12.29 8.36 16.39
C GLY A 356 -11.85 9.66 15.70
N PHE A 357 -12.83 10.48 15.32
CA PHE A 357 -12.61 11.74 14.59
C PHE A 357 -11.56 12.66 15.23
N ILE A 358 -11.41 12.63 16.55
CA ILE A 358 -10.45 13.46 17.28
C ILE A 358 -8.98 13.22 16.88
N HIS A 359 -8.68 12.03 16.37
CA HIS A 359 -7.33 11.69 15.89
C HIS A 359 -7.15 11.94 14.40
N LEU A 360 -8.25 12.12 13.66
CA LEU A 360 -8.25 12.25 12.20
C LEU A 360 -8.35 13.70 11.73
N TRP A 361 -8.85 14.61 12.59
CA TRP A 361 -9.16 15.97 12.20
C TRP A 361 -7.97 16.77 11.63
N PRO A 362 -6.71 16.59 12.09
CA PRO A 362 -5.60 17.35 11.51
C PRO A 362 -5.40 17.04 10.03
N SER A 363 -5.37 15.75 9.68
CA SER A 363 -5.24 15.30 8.30
C SER A 363 -6.49 15.64 7.47
N ALA A 364 -7.68 15.58 8.06
CA ALA A 364 -8.92 16.01 7.40
C ALA A 364 -8.91 17.52 7.07
N VAL A 365 -8.45 18.37 7.97
CA VAL A 365 -8.32 19.82 7.72
C VAL A 365 -7.35 20.09 6.56
N ILE A 366 -6.21 19.41 6.53
CA ILE A 366 -5.25 19.57 5.42
C ILE A 366 -5.88 19.14 4.09
N LEU A 367 -6.63 18.05 4.05
CA LEU A 367 -7.35 17.63 2.85
C LEU A 367 -8.39 18.68 2.39
N CYS A 368 -9.01 19.42 3.30
CA CYS A 368 -9.91 20.52 2.96
C CYS A 368 -9.20 21.75 2.37
N ILE A 369 -7.89 21.90 2.59
CA ILE A 369 -7.10 23.00 2.02
C ILE A 369 -6.95 22.84 0.50
N PHE A 370 -6.84 21.63 -0.03
CA PHE A 370 -6.65 21.38 -1.47
C PHE A 370 -7.77 21.99 -2.35
N PRO A 371 -9.06 21.79 -2.05
CA PRO A 371 -10.14 22.45 -2.77
C PRO A 371 -10.05 24.00 -2.71
N LEU A 372 -9.66 24.56 -1.59
CA LEU A 372 -9.49 26.01 -1.46
C LEU A 372 -8.36 26.54 -2.33
N LEU A 373 -7.23 25.82 -2.38
CA LEU A 373 -6.12 26.14 -3.27
C LEU A 373 -6.53 26.05 -4.74
N ALA A 374 -7.27 25.04 -5.13
CA ALA A 374 -7.76 24.91 -6.50
C ALA A 374 -8.70 26.07 -6.87
N LEU A 375 -9.65 26.41 -5.99
CA LEU A 375 -10.58 27.52 -6.20
C LEU A 375 -9.88 28.85 -6.37
N SER A 376 -8.78 29.12 -5.66
CA SER A 376 -8.02 30.36 -5.75
C SER A 376 -7.40 30.60 -7.12
N LEU A 377 -7.10 29.52 -7.89
CA LEU A 377 -6.51 29.60 -9.24
C LEU A 377 -7.54 29.55 -10.37
N LEU A 378 -8.82 29.35 -10.10
CA LEU A 378 -9.85 29.34 -11.15
C LEU A 378 -9.94 30.66 -11.96
N PRO A 379 -9.75 31.86 -11.36
CA PRO A 379 -9.69 33.09 -12.14
C PRO A 379 -8.53 33.12 -13.12
N HIS A 380 -7.37 32.52 -12.76
CA HIS A 380 -6.24 32.38 -13.67
C HIS A 380 -6.57 31.42 -14.82
N LEU A 381 -7.18 30.28 -14.54
CA LEU A 381 -7.65 29.33 -15.55
C LEU A 381 -8.63 29.99 -16.52
N LYS A 382 -9.59 30.75 -16.01
CA LYS A 382 -10.55 31.48 -16.84
C LYS A 382 -9.85 32.43 -17.83
N ARG A 383 -8.93 33.27 -17.33
CA ARG A 383 -8.14 34.18 -18.19
C ARG A 383 -7.30 33.42 -19.23
N ALA A 384 -6.74 32.27 -18.85
CA ALA A 384 -5.98 31.44 -19.74
C ALA A 384 -6.83 30.87 -20.90
N ILE A 385 -8.07 30.49 -20.62
CA ILE A 385 -9.04 30.06 -21.63
C ILE A 385 -9.39 31.25 -22.56
N GLU A 386 -9.83 32.36 -22.00
CA GLU A 386 -10.24 33.56 -22.75
C GLU A 386 -9.10 34.15 -23.61
N SER A 387 -7.85 33.97 -23.22
CA SER A 387 -6.67 34.47 -23.96
C SER A 387 -6.17 33.53 -25.06
N HIS A 388 -6.72 32.31 -25.20
CA HIS A 388 -6.31 31.25 -26.14
C HIS A 388 -4.80 30.93 -26.15
N LYS A 389 -4.08 31.33 -25.08
CA LYS A 389 -2.61 31.27 -24.98
C LYS A 389 -2.04 29.87 -25.12
N TYR A 390 -2.79 28.87 -24.68
CA TYR A 390 -2.31 27.48 -24.57
C TYR A 390 -2.85 26.53 -25.65
N GLU A 391 -3.67 27.02 -26.59
CA GLU A 391 -4.29 26.22 -27.66
C GLU A 391 -3.27 25.68 -28.69
N ASN A 392 -2.13 26.34 -28.85
CA ASN A 392 -1.10 25.99 -29.82
C ASN A 392 0.08 25.20 -29.20
N ILE A 393 0.04 24.90 -27.89
CA ILE A 393 1.05 24.11 -27.23
C ILE A 393 0.68 22.62 -27.41
N LYS A 394 1.51 21.90 -28.22
CA LYS A 394 1.34 20.48 -28.54
C LYS A 394 1.75 19.56 -27.35
#